data_57f0640f3dfa4ef0e852aca815c40765
#
_entry.id   57f0640f3dfa4ef0e852aca815c40765
#
_cell.length_a   1.000
_cell.length_b   1.000
_cell.length_c   1.000
_cell.angle_alpha   90.00
_cell.angle_beta   90.00
_cell.angle_gamma   90.00
#
_symmetry.space_group_name_H-M   'P 1'
#
loop_
_entity.id
_entity.type
_entity.pdbx_description
1 polymer ?
#
loop_
_entity_poly.entity_id
_entity_poly.type
_entity_poly.pdbx_seq_one_letter_code
_entity_poly.pdbx_strand_id
1 'polypeptide(L)'
;MEIKDAKVFHDYLNGVIEGEDVKKSTKLYSNAKTFYKSVDPSVSDDQIMYEVYSYEHDGLCYGLTVMQPVCVNGDCNVTRGHFHENLDCDEIYCGMGGEGLLLLMDEDYHCHAEKVKCGSVHYIDGHLAHRLVNTGNTEFKVQCMWPSHAGHDYKRVEDHPFTVRVFKENGELKVEEE
;
A
#
# COMPACT_ATOMS: atom_id res chain seq x y z
N MET A 1 -23.19 31.09 15.37
CA MET A 1 -22.66 29.98 14.55
C MET A 1 -21.15 30.19 14.42
N GLU A 2 -20.37 29.22 14.78
CA GLU A 2 -18.90 29.25 14.64
C GLU A 2 -18.55 28.57 13.33
N ILE A 3 -17.65 29.16 12.54
CA ILE A 3 -17.10 28.60 11.30
C ILE A 3 -15.65 28.22 11.61
N LYS A 4 -15.28 26.96 11.40
CA LYS A 4 -13.92 26.41 11.63
C LYS A 4 -13.33 25.93 10.34
N ASP A 5 -12.01 26.09 10.20
CA ASP A 5 -11.25 25.47 9.12
C ASP A 5 -11.09 23.97 9.35
N ALA A 6 -10.86 23.22 8.28
CA ALA A 6 -10.48 21.83 8.37
C ALA A 6 -9.12 21.68 9.09
N LYS A 7 -8.99 20.67 9.95
CA LYS A 7 -7.73 20.40 10.65
C LYS A 7 -6.69 19.67 9.79
N VAL A 8 -7.14 18.99 8.75
CA VAL A 8 -6.32 18.17 7.87
C VAL A 8 -6.66 18.47 6.43
N PHE A 9 -5.64 18.61 5.62
CA PHE A 9 -5.73 18.89 4.18
C PHE A 9 -5.00 17.79 3.40
N HIS A 10 -5.64 17.31 2.35
CA HIS A 10 -5.00 16.42 1.36
C HIS A 10 -4.66 17.23 0.11
N ASP A 11 -3.39 17.47 -0.12
CA ASP A 11 -2.90 18.02 -1.39
C ASP A 11 -2.92 16.90 -2.45
N TYR A 12 -3.99 16.85 -3.23
CA TYR A 12 -4.18 15.84 -4.27
C TYR A 12 -3.14 15.90 -5.39
N LEU A 13 -2.53 17.07 -5.64
CA LEU A 13 -1.52 17.23 -6.69
C LEU A 13 -0.18 16.65 -6.27
N ASN A 14 0.28 17.02 -5.08
CA ASN A 14 1.58 16.58 -4.57
C ASN A 14 1.51 15.21 -3.87
N GLY A 15 0.30 14.75 -3.50
CA GLY A 15 0.12 13.49 -2.79
C GLY A 15 0.68 13.57 -1.37
N VAL A 16 0.24 14.58 -0.63
CA VAL A 16 0.67 14.81 0.76
C VAL A 16 -0.58 15.07 1.60
N ILE A 17 -0.61 14.52 2.81
CA ILE A 17 -1.58 14.90 3.83
C ILE A 17 -0.87 15.75 4.88
N GLU A 18 -1.39 16.92 5.14
CA GLU A 18 -0.86 17.88 6.10
C GLU A 18 -1.92 18.23 7.15
N GLY A 19 -1.47 18.52 8.36
CA GLY A 19 -2.35 18.97 9.45
C GLY A 19 -1.88 18.52 10.82
N GLU A 20 -2.61 18.96 11.83
CA GLU A 20 -2.40 18.55 13.21
C GLU A 20 -2.67 17.05 13.35
N ASP A 21 -1.82 16.34 14.10
CA ASP A 21 -1.89 14.90 14.36
C ASP A 21 -1.69 13.97 13.13
N VAL A 22 -1.32 14.50 11.97
CA VAL A 22 -0.92 13.68 10.82
C VAL A 22 0.42 13.00 11.12
N LYS A 23 0.44 11.68 11.00
CA LYS A 23 1.65 10.86 11.16
C LYS A 23 2.19 10.50 9.78
N LYS A 24 3.51 10.55 9.62
CA LYS A 24 4.21 10.08 8.42
C LYS A 24 5.17 8.98 8.80
N SER A 25 5.14 7.88 8.06
CA SER A 25 6.14 6.82 8.13
C SER A 25 6.78 6.60 6.77
N THR A 26 8.09 6.28 6.77
CA THR A 26 8.85 6.03 5.55
C THR A 26 9.43 4.61 5.59
N LYS A 27 9.22 3.85 4.53
CA LYS A 27 9.81 2.54 4.34
C LYS A 27 11.01 2.67 3.42
N LEU A 28 12.21 2.42 3.96
CA LEU A 28 13.45 2.35 3.21
C LEU A 28 13.68 0.92 2.70
N TYR A 29 14.48 0.80 1.63
CA TYR A 29 14.85 -0.51 1.08
C TYR A 29 15.53 -1.41 2.11
N SER A 30 16.40 -0.86 2.97
CA SER A 30 17.02 -1.62 4.07
C SER A 30 16.02 -2.37 4.95
N ASN A 31 14.79 -1.83 5.10
CA ASN A 31 13.71 -2.42 5.90
C ASN A 31 12.65 -3.16 5.06
N ALA A 32 12.86 -3.27 3.75
CA ALA A 32 11.93 -3.89 2.81
C ALA A 32 12.54 -5.07 2.04
N LYS A 33 13.82 -5.38 2.24
CA LYS A 33 14.55 -6.42 1.48
C LYS A 33 13.84 -7.78 1.47
N THR A 34 13.18 -8.14 2.56
CA THR A 34 12.46 -9.42 2.70
C THR A 34 11.13 -9.46 1.96
N PHE A 35 10.66 -8.32 1.40
CA PHE A 35 9.41 -8.28 0.63
C PHE A 35 9.60 -8.78 -0.81
N TYR A 36 10.85 -8.84 -1.28
CA TYR A 36 11.23 -9.17 -2.66
C TYR A 36 11.82 -10.58 -2.74
N LYS A 37 11.77 -11.16 -3.93
CA LYS A 37 12.31 -12.50 -4.23
C LYS A 37 13.81 -12.60 -3.94
N SER A 38 14.55 -11.52 -4.17
CA SER A 38 15.99 -11.45 -3.93
C SER A 38 16.45 -10.03 -3.61
N VAL A 39 17.58 -9.90 -2.93
CA VAL A 39 18.20 -8.61 -2.66
C VAL A 39 18.91 -8.10 -3.91
N ASP A 40 18.69 -6.84 -4.25
CA ASP A 40 19.40 -6.14 -5.33
C ASP A 40 20.47 -5.20 -4.74
N PRO A 41 21.78 -5.50 -4.92
CA PRO A 41 22.84 -4.67 -4.38
C PRO A 41 22.98 -3.31 -5.10
N SER A 42 22.33 -3.11 -6.24
CA SER A 42 22.32 -1.84 -6.96
C SER A 42 21.33 -0.82 -6.38
N VAL A 43 20.35 -1.28 -5.60
CA VAL A 43 19.41 -0.41 -4.90
C VAL A 43 19.99 0.00 -3.55
N SER A 44 20.12 1.32 -3.33
CA SER A 44 20.65 1.85 -2.06
C SER A 44 19.76 1.46 -0.87
N ASP A 45 20.40 1.16 0.26
CA ASP A 45 19.70 0.88 1.52
C ASP A 45 18.79 2.05 1.97
N ASP A 46 19.16 3.28 1.60
CA ASP A 46 18.42 4.52 1.90
C ASP A 46 17.35 4.85 0.84
N GLN A 47 17.19 4.01 -0.20
CA GLN A 47 16.14 4.21 -1.19
C GLN A 47 14.78 4.17 -0.50
N ILE A 48 14.00 5.24 -0.65
CA ILE A 48 12.61 5.24 -0.22
C ILE A 48 11.82 4.31 -1.15
N MET A 49 11.16 3.32 -0.56
CA MET A 49 10.28 2.43 -1.29
C MET A 49 8.85 2.98 -1.27
N TYR A 50 8.37 3.37 -0.11
CA TYR A 50 7.08 4.05 0.02
C TYR A 50 6.99 4.86 1.31
N GLU A 51 6.06 5.80 1.32
CA GLU A 51 5.68 6.61 2.46
C GLU A 51 4.19 6.41 2.76
N VAL A 52 3.83 6.42 4.04
CA VAL A 52 2.44 6.35 4.48
C VAL A 52 2.16 7.55 5.38
N TYR A 53 1.15 8.30 5.00
CA TYR A 53 0.55 9.33 5.82
C TYR A 53 -0.72 8.78 6.45
N SER A 54 -0.97 9.08 7.71
CA SER A 54 -2.19 8.66 8.40
C SER A 54 -2.68 9.71 9.39
N TYR A 55 -3.97 9.83 9.48
CA TYR A 55 -4.70 10.65 10.43
C TYR A 55 -5.85 9.82 11.00
N GLU A 56 -6.02 9.90 12.33
CA GLU A 56 -7.09 9.20 13.05
C GLU A 56 -7.94 10.20 13.80
N HIS A 57 -9.25 10.05 13.71
CA HIS A 57 -10.22 10.83 14.48
C HIS A 57 -11.47 9.99 14.77
N ASP A 58 -11.85 9.90 16.05
CA ASP A 58 -13.07 9.24 16.53
C ASP A 58 -13.30 7.83 15.95
N GLY A 59 -12.23 7.03 15.90
CA GLY A 59 -12.31 5.64 15.47
C GLY A 59 -12.28 5.43 13.95
N LEU A 60 -12.07 6.49 13.16
CA LEU A 60 -11.90 6.43 11.71
C LEU A 60 -10.50 6.93 11.34
N CYS A 61 -9.83 6.19 10.47
CA CYS A 61 -8.55 6.53 9.90
C CYS A 61 -8.69 6.99 8.45
N TYR A 62 -7.86 7.95 8.08
CA TYR A 62 -7.69 8.45 6.74
C TYR A 62 -6.20 8.41 6.40
N GLY A 63 -5.82 7.80 5.32
CA GLY A 63 -4.41 7.63 4.95
C GLY A 63 -4.13 7.80 3.48
N LEU A 64 -2.84 7.91 3.18
CA LEU A 64 -2.30 7.97 1.83
C LEU A 64 -1.00 7.16 1.79
N THR A 65 -0.92 6.22 0.88
CA THR A 65 0.32 5.53 0.54
C THR A 65 0.88 6.08 -0.75
N VAL A 66 2.15 6.49 -0.74
CA VAL A 66 2.91 6.98 -1.91
C VAL A 66 4.07 6.04 -2.16
N MET A 67 4.02 5.28 -3.25
CA MET A 67 5.02 4.27 -3.60
C MET A 67 5.91 4.76 -4.73
N GLN A 68 7.23 4.60 -4.57
CA GLN A 68 8.20 4.95 -5.62
C GLN A 68 8.20 3.92 -6.77
N PRO A 69 8.49 4.35 -8.01
CA PRO A 69 8.56 3.46 -9.18
C PRO A 69 9.90 2.73 -9.24
N VAL A 70 10.21 1.95 -8.21
CA VAL A 70 11.45 1.18 -8.08
C VAL A 70 11.14 -0.29 -8.31
N CYS A 71 12.02 -1.00 -9.00
CA CYS A 71 12.00 -2.46 -9.06
C CYS A 71 13.27 -3.01 -8.40
N VAL A 72 13.15 -4.17 -7.79
CA VAL A 72 14.25 -4.89 -7.14
C VAL A 72 14.50 -6.19 -7.92
N ASN A 73 15.58 -6.25 -8.72
CA ASN A 73 15.82 -7.35 -9.66
C ASN A 73 14.60 -7.66 -10.56
N GLY A 74 13.89 -6.61 -11.00
CA GLY A 74 12.68 -6.75 -11.81
C GLY A 74 11.38 -6.94 -11.01
N ASP A 75 11.46 -7.35 -9.73
CA ASP A 75 10.29 -7.42 -8.83
C ASP A 75 9.76 -6.01 -8.55
N CYS A 76 8.50 -5.76 -8.87
CA CYS A 76 7.88 -4.45 -8.70
C CYS A 76 7.82 -4.05 -7.22
N ASN A 77 7.93 -2.75 -6.94
CA ASN A 77 7.83 -2.24 -5.58
C ASN A 77 6.48 -2.60 -4.94
N VAL A 78 6.54 -3.11 -3.72
CA VAL A 78 5.37 -3.59 -2.96
C VAL A 78 5.32 -2.98 -1.56
N THR A 79 4.11 -2.82 -1.00
CA THR A 79 3.94 -2.62 0.43
C THR A 79 4.08 -3.96 1.16
N ARG A 80 4.30 -3.93 2.49
CA ARG A 80 4.47 -5.15 3.29
C ARG A 80 3.27 -6.09 3.16
N GLY A 81 2.05 -5.52 3.12
CA GLY A 81 0.80 -6.27 3.20
C GLY A 81 0.49 -6.79 4.60
N HIS A 82 -0.78 -7.03 4.87
CA HIS A 82 -1.27 -7.53 6.15
C HIS A 82 -2.71 -8.04 6.01
N PHE A 83 -3.14 -8.87 6.96
CA PHE A 83 -4.55 -9.05 7.31
C PHE A 83 -4.94 -8.00 8.35
N HIS A 84 -6.22 -7.70 8.49
CA HIS A 84 -6.68 -7.01 9.69
C HIS A 84 -6.62 -7.95 10.90
N GLU A 85 -6.30 -7.42 12.10
CA GLU A 85 -6.44 -8.17 13.35
C GLU A 85 -7.92 -8.40 13.67
N ASN A 86 -8.76 -7.40 13.35
CA ASN A 86 -10.21 -7.48 13.45
C ASN A 86 -10.81 -7.67 12.06
N LEU A 87 -11.18 -8.90 11.73
CA LEU A 87 -11.70 -9.27 10.41
C LEU A 87 -13.10 -8.69 10.12
N ASP A 88 -13.81 -8.14 11.11
CA ASP A 88 -15.08 -7.43 10.90
C ASP A 88 -14.88 -5.98 10.39
N CYS A 89 -13.64 -5.56 10.17
CA CYS A 89 -13.29 -4.24 9.70
C CYS A 89 -12.91 -4.25 8.21
N ASP A 90 -13.77 -3.65 7.41
CA ASP A 90 -13.50 -3.41 5.99
C ASP A 90 -12.68 -2.12 5.78
N GLU A 91 -12.10 -2.00 4.59
CA GLU A 91 -11.29 -0.85 4.21
C GLU A 91 -11.63 -0.42 2.77
N ILE A 92 -11.47 0.88 2.49
CA ILE A 92 -11.63 1.43 1.13
C ILE A 92 -10.30 1.98 0.66
N TYR A 93 -9.88 1.59 -0.55
CA TYR A 93 -8.78 2.17 -1.29
C TYR A 93 -9.29 2.97 -2.49
N CYS A 94 -8.70 4.17 -2.69
CA CYS A 94 -8.98 5.02 -3.85
C CYS A 94 -7.66 5.34 -4.57
N GLY A 95 -7.57 5.02 -5.85
CA GLY A 95 -6.43 5.40 -6.67
C GLY A 95 -6.40 6.91 -6.89
N MET A 96 -5.27 7.57 -6.52
CA MET A 96 -5.09 9.02 -6.60
C MET A 96 -4.11 9.43 -7.69
N GLY A 97 -3.17 8.58 -8.09
CA GLY A 97 -2.18 8.87 -9.12
C GLY A 97 -1.28 7.69 -9.43
N GLY A 98 -0.71 7.69 -10.63
CA GLY A 98 0.02 6.53 -11.12
C GLY A 98 -0.90 5.35 -11.44
N GLU A 99 -0.31 4.17 -11.56
CA GLU A 99 -1.01 2.92 -11.80
C GLU A 99 -0.32 1.75 -11.08
N GLY A 100 -1.10 0.79 -10.65
CA GLY A 100 -0.58 -0.35 -9.93
C GLY A 100 -1.62 -1.46 -9.78
N LEU A 101 -1.32 -2.38 -8.89
CA LEU A 101 -2.22 -3.45 -8.50
C LEU A 101 -2.48 -3.40 -6.98
N LEU A 102 -3.69 -3.75 -6.60
CA LEU A 102 -4.04 -4.18 -5.27
C LEU A 102 -4.08 -5.71 -5.31
N LEU A 103 -3.14 -6.37 -4.64
CA LEU A 103 -3.18 -7.81 -4.43
C LEU A 103 -4.00 -8.10 -3.19
N LEU A 104 -4.93 -9.02 -3.33
CA LEU A 104 -5.84 -9.51 -2.30
C LEU A 104 -5.61 -11.01 -2.13
N MET A 105 -5.56 -11.47 -0.88
CA MET A 105 -5.33 -12.88 -0.55
C MET A 105 -6.34 -13.30 0.52
N ASP A 106 -7.08 -14.37 0.26
CA ASP A 106 -8.07 -14.92 1.18
C ASP A 106 -7.42 -15.75 2.32
N GLU A 107 -8.24 -16.28 3.19
CA GLU A 107 -7.80 -17.09 4.34
C GLU A 107 -7.29 -18.48 3.94
N ASP A 108 -7.61 -18.94 2.72
CA ASP A 108 -7.07 -20.17 2.10
C ASP A 108 -5.81 -19.87 1.24
N TYR A 109 -5.32 -18.61 1.31
CA TYR A 109 -4.12 -18.10 0.62
C TYR A 109 -4.21 -18.06 -0.91
N HIS A 110 -5.44 -18.03 -1.47
CA HIS A 110 -5.63 -17.76 -2.88
C HIS A 110 -5.55 -16.26 -3.14
N CYS A 111 -4.72 -15.89 -4.13
CA CYS A 111 -4.54 -14.50 -4.50
C CYS A 111 -5.33 -14.11 -5.74
N HIS A 112 -5.81 -12.87 -5.76
CA HIS A 112 -6.26 -12.18 -6.96
C HIS A 112 -5.79 -10.73 -6.95
N ALA A 113 -5.92 -10.06 -8.07
CA ALA A 113 -5.44 -8.69 -8.20
C ALA A 113 -6.48 -7.79 -8.85
N GLU A 114 -6.59 -6.58 -8.34
CA GLU A 114 -7.39 -5.50 -8.94
C GLU A 114 -6.47 -4.43 -9.50
N LYS A 115 -6.82 -3.89 -10.70
CA LYS A 115 -6.07 -2.79 -11.29
C LYS A 115 -6.45 -1.48 -10.62
N VAL A 116 -5.46 -0.81 -10.05
CA VAL A 116 -5.64 0.50 -9.42
C VAL A 116 -5.11 1.59 -10.34
N LYS A 117 -5.94 2.59 -10.60
CA LYS A 117 -5.61 3.79 -11.36
C LYS A 117 -6.32 4.99 -10.77
N CYS A 118 -5.94 6.19 -11.17
CA CYS A 118 -6.61 7.42 -10.71
C CYS A 118 -8.14 7.33 -10.90
N GLY A 119 -8.87 7.54 -9.80
CA GLY A 119 -10.33 7.48 -9.73
C GLY A 119 -10.93 6.09 -9.52
N SER A 120 -10.13 5.01 -9.47
CA SER A 120 -10.65 3.69 -9.09
C SER A 120 -10.94 3.64 -7.59
N VAL A 121 -12.01 2.93 -7.21
CA VAL A 121 -12.40 2.70 -5.81
C VAL A 121 -12.49 1.20 -5.58
N HIS A 122 -11.83 0.73 -4.53
CA HIS A 122 -11.68 -0.68 -4.18
C HIS A 122 -12.22 -0.89 -2.77
N TYR A 123 -13.11 -1.84 -2.62
CA TYR A 123 -13.59 -2.29 -1.33
C TYR A 123 -12.80 -3.53 -0.91
N ILE A 124 -12.24 -3.49 0.29
CA ILE A 124 -11.44 -4.58 0.85
C ILE A 124 -12.22 -5.15 2.03
N ASP A 125 -12.66 -6.39 1.88
CA ASP A 125 -13.26 -7.18 2.95
C ASP A 125 -12.19 -7.46 4.02
N GLY A 126 -12.52 -7.31 5.29
CA GLY A 126 -11.61 -7.51 6.41
C GLY A 126 -10.96 -8.90 6.49
N HIS A 127 -11.58 -9.90 5.86
CA HIS A 127 -11.02 -11.25 5.72
C HIS A 127 -9.92 -11.38 4.68
N LEU A 128 -9.66 -10.32 3.88
CA LEU A 128 -8.64 -10.34 2.84
C LEU A 128 -7.36 -9.64 3.29
N ALA A 129 -6.24 -10.36 3.24
CA ALA A 129 -4.95 -9.68 3.25
C ALA A 129 -4.80 -8.85 1.99
N HIS A 130 -4.15 -7.70 2.12
CA HIS A 130 -3.99 -6.79 1.00
C HIS A 130 -2.61 -6.14 0.98
N ARG A 131 -2.09 -5.93 -0.24
CA ARG A 131 -0.87 -5.17 -0.51
C ARG A 131 -0.96 -4.43 -1.83
N LEU A 132 -0.27 -3.30 -1.92
CA LEU A 132 -0.13 -2.54 -3.15
C LEU A 132 1.14 -2.94 -3.90
N VAL A 133 1.08 -2.89 -5.23
CA VAL A 133 2.20 -3.09 -6.15
C VAL A 133 2.25 -1.91 -7.11
N ASN A 134 3.37 -1.18 -7.16
CA ASN A 134 3.57 -0.13 -8.16
C ASN A 134 4.05 -0.75 -9.47
N THR A 135 3.17 -0.85 -10.46
CA THR A 135 3.50 -1.37 -11.80
C THR A 135 3.80 -0.27 -12.82
N GLY A 136 3.60 0.98 -12.43
CA GLY A 136 3.85 2.15 -13.27
C GLY A 136 5.31 2.58 -13.35
N ASN A 137 5.53 3.74 -13.99
CA ASN A 137 6.84 4.40 -14.09
C ASN A 137 6.89 5.73 -13.30
N THR A 138 5.84 5.99 -12.53
CA THR A 138 5.69 7.19 -11.70
C THR A 138 5.31 6.79 -10.28
N GLU A 139 5.30 7.73 -9.36
CA GLU A 139 4.74 7.50 -8.04
C GLU A 139 3.32 6.93 -8.14
N PHE A 140 3.07 5.87 -7.38
CA PHE A 140 1.74 5.29 -7.26
C PHE A 140 1.13 5.71 -5.93
N LYS A 141 -0.02 6.39 -6.00
CA LYS A 141 -0.66 7.05 -4.87
C LYS A 141 -2.04 6.45 -4.63
N VAL A 142 -2.24 5.95 -3.43
CA VAL A 142 -3.52 5.33 -3.02
C VAL A 142 -3.95 5.90 -1.68
N GLN A 143 -5.12 6.52 -1.68
CA GLN A 143 -5.81 6.95 -0.46
C GLN A 143 -6.51 5.75 0.16
N CYS A 144 -6.50 5.65 1.49
CA CYS A 144 -7.15 4.59 2.25
C CYS A 144 -8.00 5.15 3.40
N MET A 145 -9.08 4.43 3.72
CA MET A 145 -9.97 4.76 4.82
C MET A 145 -10.38 3.47 5.53
N TRP A 146 -10.10 3.40 6.83
CA TRP A 146 -10.35 2.21 7.64
C TRP A 146 -10.73 2.55 9.08
N PRO A 147 -11.43 1.65 9.80
CA PRO A 147 -11.68 1.79 11.24
C PRO A 147 -10.37 1.70 12.03
N SER A 148 -10.14 2.57 13.02
CA SER A 148 -8.89 2.60 13.79
C SER A 148 -8.62 1.32 14.58
N HIS A 149 -9.65 0.52 14.83
CA HIS A 149 -9.58 -0.76 15.54
C HIS A 149 -9.43 -1.99 14.61
N ALA A 150 -9.16 -1.77 13.32
CA ALA A 150 -8.88 -2.86 12.37
C ALA A 150 -7.61 -3.63 12.75
N GLY A 151 -6.56 -2.92 13.20
CA GLY A 151 -5.26 -3.53 13.49
C GLY A 151 -4.54 -4.01 12.22
N HIS A 152 -3.31 -4.55 12.39
CA HIS A 152 -2.50 -5.02 11.28
C HIS A 152 -1.77 -6.32 11.67
N ASP A 153 -2.29 -7.46 11.26
CA ASP A 153 -1.63 -8.75 11.43
C ASP A 153 -0.59 -9.00 10.33
N TYR A 154 0.58 -8.41 10.53
CA TYR A 154 1.73 -8.63 9.66
C TYR A 154 2.31 -10.03 9.78
N LYS A 155 2.20 -10.63 10.98
CA LYS A 155 2.80 -11.94 11.23
C LYS A 155 2.17 -13.02 10.38
N ARG A 156 0.85 -12.99 10.20
CA ARG A 156 0.15 -13.95 9.36
C ARG A 156 0.66 -13.93 7.91
N VAL A 157 0.95 -12.72 7.35
CA VAL A 157 1.53 -12.59 6.01
C VAL A 157 3.01 -12.98 5.96
N GLU A 158 3.75 -12.86 7.06
CA GLU A 158 5.13 -13.37 7.14
C GLU A 158 5.20 -14.89 7.19
N ASP A 159 4.28 -15.52 7.94
CA ASP A 159 4.18 -16.98 8.07
C ASP A 159 3.61 -17.60 6.76
N HIS A 160 2.72 -16.89 6.07
CA HIS A 160 2.08 -17.29 4.81
C HIS A 160 2.12 -16.11 3.82
N PRO A 161 3.24 -15.95 3.09
CA PRO A 161 3.39 -14.84 2.14
C PRO A 161 2.39 -14.90 0.98
N PHE A 162 2.15 -13.74 0.35
CA PHE A 162 1.40 -13.69 -0.90
C PHE A 162 2.01 -14.64 -1.93
N THR A 163 1.20 -15.52 -2.50
CA THR A 163 1.61 -16.54 -3.47
C THR A 163 1.84 -15.98 -4.87
N VAL A 164 1.70 -14.66 -5.04
CA VAL A 164 1.84 -13.97 -6.33
C VAL A 164 2.88 -12.87 -6.23
N ARG A 165 3.78 -12.84 -7.22
CA ARG A 165 4.75 -11.76 -7.45
C ARG A 165 4.54 -11.13 -8.82
N VAL A 166 4.84 -9.84 -8.92
CA VAL A 166 4.70 -9.08 -10.15
C VAL A 166 6.06 -8.52 -10.55
N PHE A 167 6.55 -8.95 -11.69
CA PHE A 167 7.81 -8.49 -12.26
C PHE A 167 7.57 -7.56 -13.44
N LYS A 168 8.53 -6.69 -13.69
CA LYS A 168 8.59 -5.83 -14.86
C LYS A 168 9.85 -6.16 -15.66
N GLU A 169 9.66 -6.81 -16.81
CA GLU A 169 10.72 -7.19 -17.72
C GLU A 169 10.51 -6.50 -19.07
N ASN A 170 11.50 -5.73 -19.54
CA ASN A 170 11.43 -5.00 -20.81
C ASN A 170 10.18 -4.13 -21.00
N GLY A 171 9.63 -3.60 -19.90
CA GLY A 171 8.43 -2.77 -19.90
C GLY A 171 7.11 -3.55 -19.87
N GLU A 172 7.15 -4.86 -19.89
CA GLU A 172 6.00 -5.75 -19.76
C GLU A 172 5.87 -6.31 -18.35
N LEU A 173 4.64 -6.47 -17.89
CA LEU A 173 4.35 -7.09 -16.60
C LEU A 173 4.27 -8.60 -16.75
N LYS A 174 4.94 -9.29 -15.84
CA LYS A 174 4.89 -10.75 -15.71
C LYS A 174 4.43 -11.08 -14.29
N VAL A 175 3.42 -11.92 -14.17
CA VAL A 175 2.93 -12.43 -12.90
C VAL A 175 3.49 -13.84 -12.70
N GLU A 176 4.13 -14.08 -11.56
CA GLU A 176 4.61 -15.41 -11.14
C GLU A 176 3.78 -15.85 -9.92
N GLU A 177 3.30 -17.09 -9.96
CA GLU A 177 2.70 -17.78 -8.81
C GLU A 177 3.78 -18.62 -8.13
N GLU A 178 3.88 -18.53 -6.79
CA GLU A 178 4.87 -19.25 -5.95
C GLU A 178 4.25 -20.42 -5.21
#